data_b83a6319a29371d6897befb0090a6f22
#
_entry.id   b83a6319a29371d6897befb0090a6f22
#
_cell.length_a   1.000
_cell.length_b   1.000
_cell.length_c   1.000
_cell.angle_alpha   90.00
_cell.angle_beta   90.00
_cell.angle_gamma   90.00
#
_symmetry.space_group_name_H-M   'P 1'
#
loop_
_entity.id
_entity.type
_entity.pdbx_description
1 polymer ?
#
loop_
_entity_poly.entity_id
_entity_poly.type
_entity_poly.pdbx_seq_one_letter_code
_entity_poly.pdbx_strand_id
1 'polypeptide(L)' 'MQGKVKLFNKEKGYGFITAEGQPKDIFFHYSELVMEGFKTIETDAVVEFELVETDRGPQAKKIVKVQ' A
#
# COMPACT_ATOMS: atom_id res chain seq x y z
N MET A 1 6.70 5.13 -7.09
CA MET A 1 5.42 4.93 -7.78
C MET A 1 4.28 5.42 -6.90
N GLN A 2 3.32 6.09 -7.49
CA GLN A 2 2.14 6.57 -6.77
C GLN A 2 0.94 5.70 -7.03
N GLY A 3 0.08 5.57 -6.02
CA GLY A 3 -1.17 4.84 -6.16
C GLY A 3 -2.17 5.29 -5.12
N LYS A 4 -3.31 4.60 -5.10
CA LYS A 4 -4.36 4.84 -4.11
C LYS A 4 -4.66 3.58 -3.34
N VAL A 5 -4.92 3.72 -2.07
CA VAL A 5 -5.30 2.58 -1.22
C VAL A 5 -6.71 2.14 -1.61
N LYS A 6 -6.85 0.91 -2.06
CA LYS A 6 -8.14 0.32 -2.42
C LYS A 6 -8.88 -0.14 -1.18
N LEU A 7 -8.17 -0.83 -0.28
CA LEU A 7 -8.72 -1.24 1.00
C LEU A 7 -7.59 -1.46 2.00
N PHE A 8 -7.93 -1.41 3.28
CA PHE A 8 -6.99 -1.73 4.35
C PHE A 8 -7.74 -2.43 5.47
N ASN A 9 -7.30 -3.66 5.78
CA ASN A 9 -7.89 -4.45 6.87
C ASN A 9 -7.09 -4.20 8.13
N LYS A 10 -7.65 -3.40 9.04
CA LYS A 10 -6.96 -3.03 10.28
C LYS A 10 -6.73 -4.20 11.22
N GLU A 11 -7.62 -5.18 11.20
CA GLU A 11 -7.51 -6.33 12.08
C GLU A 11 -6.37 -7.24 11.67
N LYS A 12 -6.22 -7.48 10.38
CA LYS A 12 -5.18 -8.37 9.86
C LYS A 12 -3.91 -7.63 9.45
N GLY A 13 -3.99 -6.30 9.33
CA GLY A 13 -2.83 -5.49 9.06
C GLY A 13 -2.33 -5.53 7.62
N TYR A 14 -3.22 -5.79 6.66
CA TYR A 14 -2.83 -5.77 5.25
C TYR A 14 -3.83 -4.96 4.43
N GLY A 15 -3.42 -4.64 3.22
CA GLY A 15 -4.30 -3.93 2.29
C GLY A 15 -3.83 -4.06 0.86
N PHE A 16 -4.52 -3.34 0.00
CA PHE A 16 -4.21 -3.33 -1.43
C PHE A 16 -4.18 -1.91 -1.96
N ILE A 17 -3.29 -1.68 -2.90
CA ILE A 17 -3.12 -0.39 -3.56
C ILE A 17 -3.38 -0.60 -5.05
N THR A 18 -4.09 0.34 -5.67
CA THR A 18 -4.23 0.38 -7.13
C THR A 18 -3.33 1.49 -7.67
N ALA A 19 -2.67 1.21 -8.78
CA ALA A 19 -1.80 2.19 -9.41
C ALA A 19 -2.02 2.17 -10.91
N GLU A 20 -1.91 3.35 -11.52
CA GLU A 20 -2.05 3.49 -12.96
C GLU A 20 -0.98 2.68 -13.67
N GLY A 21 -1.40 1.95 -14.69
CA GLY A 21 -0.49 1.09 -15.43
C GLY A 21 -0.26 -0.28 -14.82
N GLN A 22 -0.84 -0.54 -13.64
CA GLN A 22 -0.72 -1.84 -12.97
C GLN A 22 -2.05 -2.58 -13.08
N PRO A 23 -2.10 -3.72 -13.79
CA PRO A 23 -3.36 -4.44 -13.98
C PRO A 23 -3.85 -5.17 -12.74
N LYS A 24 -2.95 -5.45 -11.78
CA LYS A 24 -3.29 -6.18 -10.55
C LYS A 24 -3.20 -5.28 -9.35
N ASP A 25 -4.01 -5.57 -8.34
CA ASP A 25 -3.91 -4.90 -7.05
C ASP A 25 -2.55 -5.21 -6.43
N ILE A 26 -1.98 -4.23 -5.76
CA ILE A 26 -0.65 -4.34 -5.16
C ILE A 26 -0.83 -4.57 -3.66
N PHE A 27 -0.39 -5.72 -3.18
CA PHE A 27 -0.51 -6.09 -1.77
C PHE A 27 0.47 -5.28 -0.92
N PHE A 28 0.04 -4.91 0.29
CA PHE A 28 0.97 -4.34 1.27
C PHE A 28 0.58 -4.78 2.67
N HIS A 29 1.58 -4.82 3.55
CA HIS A 29 1.39 -5.08 4.98
C HIS A 29 1.63 -3.78 5.73
N TYR A 30 0.93 -3.58 6.87
CA TYR A 30 1.03 -2.32 7.60
C TYR A 30 2.45 -2.01 8.05
N SER A 31 3.29 -3.02 8.19
CA SER A 31 4.70 -2.82 8.55
C SER A 31 5.47 -2.02 7.50
N GLU A 32 4.94 -1.94 6.28
CA GLU A 32 5.57 -1.17 5.21
C GLU A 32 5.11 0.29 5.17
N LEU A 33 4.16 0.65 6.03
CA LEU A 33 3.74 2.05 6.15
C LEU A 33 4.80 2.84 6.90
N VAL A 34 5.33 3.86 6.25
CA VAL A 34 6.35 4.72 6.85
C VAL A 34 5.66 5.89 7.52
N MET A 35 5.41 5.77 8.82
CA MET A 35 4.76 6.82 9.61
C MET A 35 5.06 6.59 11.08
N GLU A 36 4.96 7.67 11.85
CA GLU A 36 5.17 7.60 13.29
C GLU A 36 3.86 7.23 14.00
N GLY A 37 4.00 6.54 15.13
CA GLY A 37 2.86 6.20 15.96
C GLY A 37 2.01 5.09 15.39
N PHE A 38 0.71 5.25 15.49
CA PHE A 38 -0.23 4.22 15.06
C PHE A 38 -0.26 4.12 13.52
N LYS A 39 0.09 2.94 13.03
CA LYS A 39 0.17 2.71 11.58
C LYS A 39 -1.20 2.36 11.01
N THR A 40 -1.81 3.31 10.35
CA THR A 40 -3.09 3.11 9.70
C THR A 40 -3.17 3.98 8.44
N ILE A 41 -4.02 3.57 7.51
CA ILE A 41 -4.21 4.35 6.28
C ILE A 41 -5.64 4.19 5.82
N GLU A 42 -6.17 5.25 5.21
CA GLU A 42 -7.55 5.26 4.77
C GLU A 42 -7.70 4.84 3.32
N THR A 43 -8.88 4.31 3.00
CA THR A 43 -9.26 4.01 1.62
C THR A 43 -9.18 5.30 0.79
N ASP A 44 -8.71 5.16 -0.43
CA ASP A 44 -8.53 6.27 -1.39
C ASP A 44 -7.38 7.23 -1.05
N ALA A 45 -6.64 6.97 0.03
CA ALA A 45 -5.45 7.78 0.32
C ALA A 45 -4.43 7.62 -0.80
N VAL A 46 -3.86 8.73 -1.22
CA VAL A 46 -2.79 8.72 -2.23
C VAL A 46 -1.47 8.46 -1.54
N VAL A 47 -0.74 7.47 -2.04
CA VAL A 47 0.51 7.05 -1.43
C VAL A 47 1.62 6.94 -2.47
N GLU A 48 2.84 7.12 -1.99
CA GLU A 48 4.07 6.86 -2.75
C GLU A 48 4.69 5.60 -2.19
N PHE A 49 5.16 4.71 -3.05
CA PHE A 49 5.70 3.43 -2.58
C PHE A 49 6.68 2.85 -3.59
N GLU A 50 7.42 1.83 -3.17
CA GLU A 50 8.27 1.04 -4.05
C GLU A 50 7.52 -0.23 -4.46
N LEU A 51 7.47 -0.50 -5.76
CA LEU A 51 6.86 -1.72 -6.27
C LEU A 51 7.90 -2.83 -6.32
N VAL A 52 7.57 -3.96 -5.68
CA VAL A 52 8.44 -5.14 -5.67
C VAL A 52 7.65 -6.33 -6.18
N GLU A 53 8.18 -7.01 -7.19
CA GLU A 53 7.57 -8.22 -7.70
C GLU A 53 7.99 -9.41 -6.84
N THR A 54 7.03 -10.20 -6.42
CA THR A 54 7.28 -11.41 -5.64
C THR A 54 6.60 -12.60 -6.27
N ASP A 55 6.89 -13.79 -5.76
CA ASP A 55 6.24 -15.03 -6.22
C ASP A 55 4.72 -14.98 -6.06
N ARG A 56 4.23 -14.17 -5.14
CA ARG A 56 2.80 -14.00 -4.90
C ARG A 56 2.18 -12.83 -5.63
N GLY A 57 2.97 -12.14 -6.46
CA GLY A 57 2.53 -10.98 -7.21
C GLY A 57 3.17 -9.69 -6.71
N PRO A 58 2.69 -8.54 -7.17
CA PRO A 58 3.30 -7.27 -6.81
C PRO A 58 3.01 -6.90 -5.36
N GLN A 59 4.01 -6.34 -4.68
CA GLN A 59 3.90 -5.84 -3.31
C GLN A 59 4.46 -4.43 -3.23
N ALA A 60 3.89 -3.65 -2.31
CA ALA A 60 4.34 -2.27 -2.06
C ALA A 60 5.20 -2.23 -0.80
N LYS A 61 6.31 -1.51 -0.90
CA LYS A 61 7.25 -1.32 0.20
C LYS A 61 7.46 0.18 0.43
N LYS A 62 7.85 0.55 1.64
CA LYS A 62 8.16 1.94 1.99
C LYS A 62 7.05 2.90 1.58
N ILE A 63 5.86 2.63 2.08
CA ILE A 63 4.66 3.38 1.71
C ILE A 63 4.59 4.67 2.51
N VAL A 64 4.52 5.80 1.81
CA VAL A 64 4.43 7.12 2.41
C VAL A 64 3.15 7.78 1.92
N LYS A 65 2.36 8.33 2.83
CA LYS A 65 1.16 9.06 2.47
C LYS A 65 1.56 10.39 1.83
N VAL A 66 0.99 10.68 0.66
CA VAL A 66 1.34 11.90 -0.08
C VAL A 66 0.56 13.11 0.43
N GLN A 67 -0.63 12.87 1.00
CA GLN A 67 -1.44 13.96 1.54
C GLN A 67 -1.82 13.69 2.97
#